data_625c0287ea3599d09d7ceb874ab54910
#
_entry.id   625c0287ea3599d09d7ceb874ab54910
#
_cell.length_a   1.000
_cell.length_b   1.000
_cell.length_c   1.000
_cell.angle_alpha   90.00
_cell.angle_beta   90.00
_cell.angle_gamma   90.00
#
_symmetry.space_group_name_H-M   'P 1'
#
loop_
_entity.id
_entity.type
_entity.pdbx_description
1 polymer ?
#
loop_
_entity_poly.entity_id
_entity_poly.type
_entity_poly.pdbx_seq_one_letter_code
_entity_poly.pdbx_strand_id
1 'polypeptide(L)'
;MNETRDSFDGYVRPDGGVGIRNYLLVLSITGLTGPTARRISAGLPDSVVVDYVYDSGPVGADRAAQERALLGLALNPNVGAVLLISANPPRAQTMTEAISISGKPVEAITLDDCGHDAIVLTERGTQAGEKLSKKIASQDRVSAPVSKLYVALECGRSDPSSGLIANPLMGLIADHLVDAGARAIIGESVEWLGAEHLLANRAVTPALSQAIIAAVEAKEQAAIDAGIDLTGNNPGPTNIAAGLINTGGQAKFAQAVQHIHARETGSDNDGVEVRIDFRVPFG
;
A
#
# COMPACT_ATOMS: atom_id res chain seq x y z
N MET A 1 -30.51 7.06 15.59
CA MET A 1 -30.00 6.72 14.24
C MET A 1 -28.85 7.67 14.00
N ASN A 2 -27.60 7.20 14.06
CA ASN A 2 -26.45 8.00 13.65
C ASN A 2 -26.50 8.14 12.13
N GLU A 3 -26.61 9.38 11.66
CA GLU A 3 -26.37 9.66 10.24
C GLU A 3 -24.98 9.17 9.90
N THR A 4 -24.88 8.14 9.10
CA THR A 4 -23.62 7.73 8.48
C THR A 4 -23.14 8.91 7.65
N ARG A 5 -22.00 9.48 8.01
CA ARG A 5 -21.40 10.54 7.20
C ARG A 5 -20.93 9.91 5.88
N ASP A 6 -21.62 10.21 4.81
CA ASP A 6 -21.31 9.70 3.47
C ASP A 6 -20.10 10.42 2.82
N SER A 7 -19.45 11.32 3.57
CA SER A 7 -18.34 12.13 3.10
C SER A 7 -17.27 12.33 4.18
N PHE A 8 -16.06 12.62 3.72
CA PHE A 8 -14.90 13.00 4.53
C PHE A 8 -14.17 14.18 3.91
N ASP A 9 -13.43 14.94 4.73
CA ASP A 9 -12.60 16.04 4.24
C ASP A 9 -11.24 15.50 3.77
N GLY A 10 -10.92 15.72 2.48
CA GLY A 10 -9.71 15.21 1.87
C GLY A 10 -9.14 16.14 0.80
N TYR A 11 -7.95 15.82 0.34
CA TYR A 11 -7.23 16.53 -0.71
C TYR A 11 -7.50 15.86 -2.05
N VAL A 12 -8.23 16.52 -2.93
CA VAL A 12 -8.50 16.01 -4.28
C VAL A 12 -7.25 16.16 -5.16
N ARG A 13 -6.90 15.10 -5.85
CA ARG A 13 -5.77 15.05 -6.78
C ARG A 13 -6.26 15.25 -8.22
N PRO A 14 -5.37 15.73 -9.13
CA PRO A 14 -5.75 15.94 -10.54
C PRO A 14 -6.27 14.68 -11.24
N ASP A 15 -5.80 13.50 -10.84
CA ASP A 15 -6.26 12.19 -11.33
C ASP A 15 -7.60 11.73 -10.73
N GLY A 16 -8.22 12.54 -9.87
CA GLY A 16 -9.48 12.24 -9.18
C GLY A 16 -9.34 11.36 -7.94
N GLY A 17 -8.13 11.00 -7.53
CA GLY A 17 -7.84 10.40 -6.23
C GLY A 17 -8.10 11.39 -5.09
N VAL A 18 -8.36 10.87 -3.88
CA VAL A 18 -8.57 11.72 -2.69
C VAL A 18 -7.72 11.20 -1.54
N GLY A 19 -6.81 12.03 -1.05
CA GLY A 19 -5.96 11.71 0.09
C GLY A 19 -6.50 12.32 1.38
N ILE A 20 -6.38 11.61 2.50
CA ILE A 20 -6.64 12.15 3.84
C ILE A 20 -5.42 12.87 4.43
N ARG A 21 -4.30 12.80 3.74
CA ARG A 21 -3.03 13.47 4.05
C ARG A 21 -2.51 14.24 2.83
N ASN A 22 -1.53 15.10 3.06
CA ASN A 22 -0.92 15.92 2.02
C ASN A 22 0.61 15.95 2.19
N TYR A 23 1.23 14.77 2.20
CA TYR A 23 2.65 14.64 2.46
C TYR A 23 3.51 15.09 1.26
N LEU A 24 4.67 15.67 1.56
CA LEU A 24 5.80 15.68 0.64
C LEU A 24 6.49 14.31 0.72
N LEU A 25 6.53 13.56 -0.37
CA LEU A 25 7.32 12.33 -0.45
C LEU A 25 8.74 12.65 -0.92
N VAL A 26 9.74 12.35 -0.08
CA VAL A 26 11.16 12.32 -0.49
C VAL A 26 11.47 10.88 -0.88
N LEU A 27 11.58 10.63 -2.18
CA LEU A 27 11.73 9.31 -2.76
C LEU A 27 13.16 9.11 -3.28
N SER A 28 13.95 8.28 -2.60
CA SER A 28 15.23 7.81 -3.12
C SER A 28 15.06 6.49 -3.87
N ILE A 29 15.40 6.50 -5.16
CA ILE A 29 15.28 5.32 -6.02
C ILE A 29 16.61 4.57 -6.23
N THR A 30 17.67 5.01 -5.56
CA THR A 30 18.98 4.35 -5.54
C THR A 30 19.51 4.28 -4.10
N GLY A 31 20.11 3.16 -3.69
CA GLY A 31 20.58 2.95 -2.32
C GLY A 31 21.66 3.97 -1.90
N LEU A 32 22.49 4.39 -2.86
CA LEU A 32 23.55 5.38 -2.63
C LEU A 32 23.01 6.72 -2.11
N THR A 33 21.85 7.14 -2.53
CA THR A 33 21.23 8.42 -2.15
C THR A 33 20.25 8.33 -0.98
N GLY A 34 19.99 7.13 -0.45
CA GLY A 34 19.10 6.92 0.69
C GLY A 34 19.45 7.72 1.93
N PRO A 35 20.72 7.72 2.41
CA PRO A 35 21.11 8.54 3.56
C PRO A 35 20.87 10.03 3.37
N THR A 36 21.08 10.54 2.15
CA THR A 36 20.82 11.95 1.80
C THR A 36 19.33 12.24 1.81
N ALA A 37 18.49 11.36 1.23
CA ALA A 37 17.04 11.51 1.25
C ALA A 37 16.47 11.55 2.68
N ARG A 38 16.96 10.69 3.57
CA ARG A 38 16.58 10.71 5.01
C ARG A 38 16.97 12.04 5.67
N ARG A 39 18.16 12.55 5.37
CA ARG A 39 18.62 13.85 5.92
C ARG A 39 17.79 15.01 5.42
N ILE A 40 17.42 15.03 4.14
CA ILE A 40 16.54 16.04 3.54
C ILE A 40 15.17 15.99 4.22
N SER A 41 14.55 14.81 4.31
CA SER A 41 13.23 14.64 4.93
C SER A 41 13.22 15.06 6.40
N ALA A 42 14.27 14.74 7.17
CA ALA A 42 14.37 15.13 8.57
C ALA A 42 14.37 16.66 8.79
N GLY A 43 14.75 17.45 7.78
CA GLY A 43 14.71 18.91 7.80
C GLY A 43 13.40 19.52 7.29
N LEU A 44 12.46 18.72 6.80
CA LEU A 44 11.24 19.19 6.15
C LEU A 44 9.99 18.74 6.93
N PRO A 45 9.19 19.68 7.48
CA PRO A 45 7.93 19.34 8.14
C PRO A 45 6.97 18.61 7.18
N ASP A 46 6.15 17.70 7.73
CA ASP A 46 5.13 16.94 6.99
C ASP A 46 5.67 16.17 5.76
N SER A 47 6.97 15.89 5.74
CA SER A 47 7.56 15.01 4.75
C SER A 47 7.59 13.56 5.24
N VAL A 48 7.54 12.65 4.28
CA VAL A 48 7.80 11.21 4.47
C VAL A 48 8.92 10.79 3.53
N VAL A 49 9.78 9.89 3.99
CA VAL A 49 10.87 9.38 3.17
C VAL A 49 10.64 7.92 2.81
N VAL A 50 10.86 7.61 1.55
CA VAL A 50 11.02 6.23 1.08
C VAL A 50 12.39 6.13 0.44
N ASP A 51 13.24 5.31 1.02
CA ASP A 51 14.57 5.05 0.52
C ASP A 51 14.72 3.59 0.08
N TYR A 52 14.98 3.42 -1.17
CA TYR A 52 15.27 2.11 -1.73
C TYR A 52 16.73 1.75 -1.51
N VAL A 53 16.94 0.61 -0.83
CA VAL A 53 18.29 0.21 -0.38
C VAL A 53 19.11 -0.56 -1.42
N TYR A 54 18.47 -1.03 -2.50
CA TYR A 54 19.14 -1.82 -3.54
C TYR A 54 19.23 -1.03 -4.84
N ASP A 55 20.41 -0.91 -5.42
CA ASP A 55 20.60 -0.12 -6.65
C ASP A 55 20.23 -0.90 -7.92
N SER A 56 20.89 -2.02 -8.16
CA SER A 56 20.81 -2.77 -9.42
C SER A 56 20.50 -4.26 -9.21
N GLY A 57 20.09 -4.65 -7.98
CA GLY A 57 19.89 -6.06 -7.65
C GLY A 57 18.73 -6.73 -8.38
N PRO A 58 17.51 -6.19 -8.36
CA PRO A 58 16.38 -6.84 -9.02
C PRO A 58 16.48 -6.86 -10.54
N VAL A 59 16.09 -7.98 -11.13
CA VAL A 59 16.04 -8.19 -12.58
C VAL A 59 14.68 -8.80 -12.97
N GLY A 60 14.30 -8.70 -14.23
CA GLY A 60 13.07 -9.31 -14.72
C GLY A 60 11.82 -8.87 -13.97
N ALA A 61 11.03 -9.82 -13.50
CA ALA A 61 9.76 -9.59 -12.80
C ALA A 61 9.93 -8.82 -11.50
N ASP A 62 10.99 -9.08 -10.74
CA ASP A 62 11.26 -8.39 -9.46
C ASP A 62 11.53 -6.91 -9.69
N ARG A 63 12.28 -6.58 -10.75
CA ARG A 63 12.51 -5.18 -11.14
C ARG A 63 11.21 -4.49 -11.53
N ALA A 64 10.38 -5.15 -12.31
CA ALA A 64 9.08 -4.61 -12.70
C ALA A 64 8.16 -4.39 -11.47
N ALA A 65 8.14 -5.33 -10.52
CA ALA A 65 7.40 -5.18 -9.27
C ALA A 65 7.91 -4.00 -8.44
N GLN A 66 9.22 -3.85 -8.32
CA GLN A 66 9.86 -2.73 -7.63
C GLN A 66 9.48 -1.38 -8.26
N GLU A 67 9.60 -1.24 -9.58
CA GLU A 67 9.25 0.01 -10.26
C GLU A 67 7.77 0.36 -10.07
N ARG A 68 6.88 -0.64 -10.15
CA ARG A 68 5.45 -0.45 -9.84
C ARG A 68 5.23 0.00 -8.39
N ALA A 69 5.95 -0.59 -7.43
CA ALA A 69 5.81 -0.22 -6.02
C ALA A 69 6.28 1.23 -5.77
N LEU A 70 7.45 1.61 -6.26
CA LEU A 70 7.97 2.97 -6.11
C LEU A 70 7.07 4.01 -6.78
N LEU A 71 6.61 3.73 -8.00
CA LEU A 71 5.66 4.59 -8.70
C LEU A 71 4.31 4.66 -7.95
N GLY A 72 3.80 3.52 -7.47
CA GLY A 72 2.57 3.45 -6.70
C GLY A 72 2.62 4.26 -5.41
N LEU A 73 3.76 4.28 -4.71
CA LEU A 73 3.98 5.13 -3.53
C LEU A 73 3.96 6.61 -3.92
N ALA A 74 4.63 6.98 -5.02
CA ALA A 74 4.61 8.36 -5.52
C ALA A 74 3.21 8.81 -5.96
N LEU A 75 2.43 7.92 -6.55
CA LEU A 75 1.06 8.18 -7.01
C LEU A 75 0.01 8.09 -5.89
N ASN A 76 0.38 7.63 -4.68
CA ASN A 76 -0.56 7.52 -3.57
C ASN A 76 -1.30 8.84 -3.32
N PRO A 77 -2.64 8.84 -3.17
CA PRO A 77 -3.41 10.08 -2.95
C PRO A 77 -3.01 10.87 -1.72
N ASN A 78 -2.41 10.24 -0.70
CA ASN A 78 -1.89 10.92 0.49
C ASN A 78 -0.60 11.72 0.23
N VAL A 79 0.03 11.52 -0.94
CA VAL A 79 1.19 12.27 -1.40
C VAL A 79 0.73 13.46 -2.23
N GLY A 80 1.06 14.66 -1.76
CA GLY A 80 0.73 15.92 -2.45
C GLY A 80 1.78 16.34 -3.48
N ALA A 81 3.06 16.05 -3.18
CA ALA A 81 4.20 16.33 -4.07
C ALA A 81 5.31 15.29 -3.88
N VAL A 82 6.19 15.16 -4.86
CA VAL A 82 7.31 14.22 -4.83
C VAL A 82 8.62 14.97 -5.08
N LEU A 83 9.59 14.77 -4.18
CA LEU A 83 10.99 15.10 -4.39
C LEU A 83 11.74 13.79 -4.65
N LEU A 84 12.20 13.58 -5.87
CA LEU A 84 12.91 12.39 -6.29
C LEU A 84 14.41 12.59 -6.20
N ILE A 85 15.10 11.69 -5.51
CA ILE A 85 16.55 11.71 -5.32
C ILE A 85 17.15 10.45 -5.92
N SER A 86 18.18 10.58 -6.74
CA SER A 86 18.78 9.45 -7.45
C SER A 86 20.27 9.66 -7.76
N ALA A 87 21.00 8.55 -7.87
CA ALA A 87 22.33 8.51 -8.49
C ALA A 87 22.27 7.93 -9.93
N ASN A 88 21.08 7.81 -10.49
CA ASN A 88 20.86 7.29 -11.85
C ASN A 88 19.97 8.27 -12.65
N PRO A 89 20.56 9.21 -13.40
CA PRO A 89 19.81 10.23 -14.10
C PRO A 89 18.76 9.69 -15.10
N PRO A 90 19.04 8.69 -15.95
CA PRO A 90 18.04 8.13 -16.86
C PRO A 90 16.82 7.54 -16.12
N ARG A 91 17.05 6.83 -15.03
CA ARG A 91 15.98 6.25 -14.21
C ARG A 91 15.17 7.33 -13.51
N ALA A 92 15.84 8.38 -13.00
CA ALA A 92 15.18 9.53 -12.39
C ALA A 92 14.26 10.25 -13.41
N GLN A 93 14.72 10.44 -14.63
CA GLN A 93 13.93 11.03 -15.70
C GLN A 93 12.68 10.21 -16.00
N THR A 94 12.81 8.91 -16.25
CA THR A 94 11.68 8.00 -16.54
C THR A 94 10.64 8.03 -15.42
N MET A 95 11.09 7.96 -14.16
CA MET A 95 10.19 7.97 -13.00
C MET A 95 9.49 9.33 -12.86
N THR A 96 10.20 10.43 -13.07
CA THR A 96 9.65 11.80 -13.04
C THR A 96 8.57 11.99 -14.10
N GLU A 97 8.82 11.53 -15.32
CA GLU A 97 7.85 11.58 -16.41
C GLU A 97 6.58 10.80 -16.05
N ALA A 98 6.74 9.57 -15.53
CA ALA A 98 5.61 8.75 -15.11
C ALA A 98 4.78 9.39 -13.99
N ILE A 99 5.43 10.02 -12.99
CA ILE A 99 4.74 10.74 -11.91
C ILE A 99 4.02 11.99 -12.46
N SER A 100 4.65 12.72 -13.39
CA SER A 100 4.11 13.95 -13.96
C SER A 100 2.77 13.77 -14.68
N ILE A 101 2.53 12.58 -15.25
CA ILE A 101 1.26 12.24 -15.90
C ILE A 101 0.07 12.38 -14.93
N SER A 102 0.27 12.14 -13.65
CA SER A 102 -0.77 12.31 -12.62
C SER A 102 -1.12 13.76 -12.30
N GLY A 103 -0.36 14.72 -12.82
CA GLY A 103 -0.48 16.13 -12.51
C GLY A 103 0.05 16.54 -11.14
N LYS A 104 0.66 15.63 -10.37
CA LYS A 104 1.30 15.95 -9.09
C LYS A 104 2.58 16.77 -9.32
N PRO A 105 2.87 17.75 -8.47
CA PRO A 105 4.17 18.41 -8.46
C PRO A 105 5.28 17.40 -8.18
N VAL A 106 6.24 17.32 -9.07
CA VAL A 106 7.43 16.48 -8.92
C VAL A 106 8.67 17.26 -9.31
N GLU A 107 9.73 17.09 -8.54
CA GLU A 107 11.06 17.63 -8.84
C GLU A 107 12.09 16.53 -8.58
N ALA A 108 13.01 16.34 -9.50
CA ALA A 108 14.08 15.33 -9.38
C ALA A 108 15.43 16.04 -9.28
N ILE A 109 16.29 15.53 -8.40
CA ILE A 109 17.67 15.97 -8.27
C ILE A 109 18.54 14.71 -8.23
N THR A 110 19.54 14.69 -9.11
CA THR A 110 20.49 13.57 -9.16
C THR A 110 21.82 13.96 -8.50
N LEU A 111 22.56 12.94 -8.08
CA LEU A 111 23.92 13.14 -7.54
C LEU A 111 24.84 13.74 -8.60
N ASP A 112 24.63 13.39 -9.88
CA ASP A 112 25.34 13.96 -11.02
C ASP A 112 25.11 15.48 -11.16
N ASP A 113 23.88 15.96 -10.96
CA ASP A 113 23.55 17.40 -10.98
C ASP A 113 24.29 18.18 -9.87
N CYS A 114 24.80 17.48 -8.88
CA CYS A 114 25.50 18.04 -7.72
C CYS A 114 27.01 17.75 -7.73
N GLY A 115 27.57 17.36 -8.88
CA GLY A 115 28.99 17.06 -9.02
C GLY A 115 29.45 15.89 -8.12
N HIS A 116 28.57 14.94 -7.87
CA HIS A 116 28.76 13.79 -6.97
C HIS A 116 29.01 14.17 -5.49
N ASP A 117 28.58 15.37 -5.08
CA ASP A 117 28.69 15.86 -3.72
C ASP A 117 27.35 15.68 -2.96
N ALA A 118 27.35 14.85 -1.92
CA ALA A 118 26.18 14.57 -1.10
C ALA A 118 25.75 15.76 -0.22
N ILE A 119 26.66 16.71 0.08
CA ILE A 119 26.36 17.92 0.83
C ILE A 119 25.55 18.86 -0.07
N VAL A 120 26.06 19.10 -1.28
CA VAL A 120 25.36 19.90 -2.31
C VAL A 120 24.01 19.30 -2.65
N LEU A 121 23.92 17.95 -2.78
CA LEU A 121 22.66 17.25 -3.00
C LEU A 121 21.68 17.47 -1.84
N THR A 122 22.15 17.46 -0.60
CA THR A 122 21.33 17.71 0.60
C THR A 122 20.78 19.15 0.58
N GLU A 123 21.63 20.14 0.32
CA GLU A 123 21.23 21.53 0.29
C GLU A 123 20.20 21.82 -0.81
N ARG A 124 20.47 21.39 -2.04
CA ARG A 124 19.56 21.54 -3.18
C ARG A 124 18.25 20.78 -2.97
N GLY A 125 18.33 19.56 -2.44
CA GLY A 125 17.15 18.74 -2.11
C GLY A 125 16.28 19.41 -1.04
N THR A 126 16.87 19.99 0.00
CA THR A 126 16.13 20.74 1.02
C THR A 126 15.43 21.95 0.43
N GLN A 127 16.11 22.75 -0.39
CA GLN A 127 15.51 23.91 -1.06
C GLN A 127 14.35 23.52 -1.99
N ALA A 128 14.51 22.47 -2.79
CA ALA A 128 13.46 21.95 -3.65
C ALA A 128 12.28 21.42 -2.82
N GLY A 129 12.56 20.69 -1.75
CA GLY A 129 11.56 20.19 -0.82
C GLY A 129 10.74 21.30 -0.15
N GLU A 130 11.38 22.37 0.31
CA GLU A 130 10.70 23.55 0.86
C GLU A 130 9.76 24.21 -0.17
N LYS A 131 10.20 24.34 -1.42
CA LYS A 131 9.39 24.88 -2.50
C LYS A 131 8.17 24.01 -2.78
N LEU A 132 8.35 22.69 -2.84
CA LEU A 132 7.26 21.73 -3.01
C LEU A 132 6.30 21.73 -1.81
N SER A 133 6.81 21.77 -0.57
CA SER A 133 6.01 21.87 0.65
C SER A 133 5.15 23.13 0.67
N LYS A 134 5.70 24.29 0.30
CA LYS A 134 4.93 25.53 0.19
C LYS A 134 3.80 25.41 -0.84
N LYS A 135 4.06 24.73 -1.96
CA LYS A 135 3.06 24.54 -3.02
C LYS A 135 1.89 23.66 -2.55
N ILE A 136 2.14 22.61 -1.79
CA ILE A 136 1.07 21.73 -1.29
C ILE A 136 0.40 22.28 -0.03
N ALA A 137 1.08 23.09 0.78
CA ALA A 137 0.50 23.73 1.97
C ALA A 137 -0.64 24.71 1.64
N SER A 138 -0.71 25.22 0.41
CA SER A 138 -1.80 26.09 -0.05
C SER A 138 -3.05 25.34 -0.53
N GLN A 139 -3.05 24.01 -0.49
CA GLN A 139 -4.20 23.18 -0.88
C GLN A 139 -5.16 23.02 0.27
N ASP A 140 -6.43 23.32 0.06
CA ASP A 140 -7.49 23.12 1.04
C ASP A 140 -8.06 21.70 0.98
N ARG A 141 -8.56 21.23 2.11
CA ARG A 141 -9.40 20.05 2.16
C ARG A 141 -10.78 20.39 1.67
N VAL A 142 -11.36 19.48 0.89
CA VAL A 142 -12.74 19.58 0.41
C VAL A 142 -13.50 18.32 0.76
N SER A 143 -14.82 18.43 0.89
CA SER A 143 -15.68 17.29 1.13
C SER A 143 -15.65 16.33 -0.05
N ALA A 144 -15.36 15.07 0.22
CA ALA A 144 -15.29 14.00 -0.76
C ALA A 144 -16.12 12.79 -0.30
N PRO A 145 -16.76 12.04 -1.21
CA PRO A 145 -17.57 10.89 -0.82
C PRO A 145 -16.70 9.76 -0.25
N VAL A 146 -17.21 9.04 0.73
CA VAL A 146 -16.54 7.88 1.36
C VAL A 146 -16.14 6.82 0.33
N SER A 147 -16.84 6.73 -0.80
CA SER A 147 -16.49 5.84 -1.92
C SER A 147 -15.11 6.10 -2.56
N LYS A 148 -14.47 7.21 -2.24
CA LYS A 148 -13.08 7.52 -2.63
C LYS A 148 -12.04 7.02 -1.61
N LEU A 149 -12.48 6.53 -0.46
CA LEU A 149 -11.59 6.06 0.59
C LEU A 149 -11.12 4.63 0.31
N TYR A 150 -9.81 4.43 0.44
CA TYR A 150 -9.16 3.13 0.46
C TYR A 150 -8.57 2.87 1.84
N VAL A 151 -8.91 1.72 2.42
CA VAL A 151 -8.41 1.32 3.73
C VAL A 151 -7.66 0.00 3.58
N ALA A 152 -6.38 0.01 3.89
CA ALA A 152 -5.58 -1.20 3.97
C ALA A 152 -5.70 -1.81 5.37
N LEU A 153 -5.91 -3.12 5.41
CA LEU A 153 -6.00 -3.93 6.61
C LEU A 153 -4.77 -4.85 6.62
N GLU A 154 -3.97 -4.72 7.65
CA GLU A 154 -2.66 -5.38 7.76
C GLU A 154 -2.50 -5.98 9.15
N CYS A 155 -1.92 -7.17 9.24
CA CYS A 155 -1.58 -7.79 10.51
C CYS A 155 -0.30 -7.17 11.07
N GLY A 156 -0.33 -6.67 12.29
CA GLY A 156 0.87 -6.16 12.95
C GLY A 156 1.60 -7.22 13.75
N ARG A 157 0.88 -8.00 14.53
CA ARG A 157 1.39 -9.12 15.35
C ARG A 157 0.22 -9.94 15.86
N SER A 158 0.38 -11.26 15.89
CA SER A 158 -0.67 -12.16 16.37
C SER A 158 -0.47 -12.53 17.84
N ASP A 159 -1.54 -12.41 18.62
CA ASP A 159 -1.69 -12.95 19.97
C ASP A 159 -3.18 -13.30 20.22
N PRO A 160 -3.54 -13.92 21.36
CA PRO A 160 -4.93 -14.27 21.65
C PRO A 160 -5.92 -13.10 21.58
N SER A 161 -5.50 -11.86 21.90
CA SER A 161 -6.38 -10.69 21.83
C SER A 161 -6.66 -10.28 20.37
N SER A 162 -5.75 -10.60 19.44
CA SER A 162 -5.96 -10.37 18.02
C SER A 162 -7.20 -11.12 17.53
N GLY A 163 -7.30 -12.42 17.85
CA GLY A 163 -8.44 -13.25 17.42
C GLY A 163 -9.76 -12.95 18.16
N LEU A 164 -9.68 -12.50 19.42
CA LEU A 164 -10.87 -12.29 20.25
C LEU A 164 -11.46 -10.87 20.12
N ILE A 165 -10.60 -9.86 19.88
CA ILE A 165 -10.99 -8.46 19.96
C ILE A 165 -10.60 -7.70 18.69
N ALA A 166 -9.28 -7.65 18.34
CA ALA A 166 -8.80 -6.75 17.31
C ALA A 166 -9.35 -7.11 15.93
N ASN A 167 -9.26 -8.38 15.52
CA ASN A 167 -9.71 -8.79 14.20
C ASN A 167 -11.24 -8.71 14.02
N PRO A 168 -12.09 -9.12 15.01
CA PRO A 168 -13.52 -8.85 14.92
C PRO A 168 -13.87 -7.36 14.82
N LEU A 169 -13.16 -6.49 15.57
CA LEU A 169 -13.35 -5.05 15.48
C LEU A 169 -12.97 -4.51 14.11
N MET A 170 -11.83 -4.94 13.57
CA MET A 170 -11.39 -4.55 12.22
C MET A 170 -12.36 -5.01 11.13
N GLY A 171 -12.93 -6.22 11.29
CA GLY A 171 -13.99 -6.72 10.42
C GLY A 171 -15.21 -5.83 10.43
N LEU A 172 -15.69 -5.45 11.62
CA LEU A 172 -16.84 -4.57 11.78
C LEU A 172 -16.58 -3.18 11.16
N ILE A 173 -15.38 -2.63 11.35
CA ILE A 173 -14.99 -1.35 10.73
C ILE A 173 -14.97 -1.48 9.20
N ALA A 174 -14.41 -2.57 8.68
CA ALA A 174 -14.38 -2.83 7.24
C ALA A 174 -15.80 -2.92 6.65
N ASP A 175 -16.71 -3.65 7.31
CA ASP A 175 -18.10 -3.76 6.88
C ASP A 175 -18.76 -2.36 6.81
N HIS A 176 -18.65 -1.56 7.85
CA HIS A 176 -19.22 -0.19 7.87
C HIS A 176 -18.65 0.71 6.77
N LEU A 177 -17.34 0.62 6.51
CA LEU A 177 -16.70 1.40 5.46
C LEU A 177 -17.16 0.98 4.08
N VAL A 178 -17.27 -0.33 3.86
CA VAL A 178 -17.71 -0.91 2.58
C VAL A 178 -19.18 -0.60 2.34
N ASP A 179 -20.03 -0.73 3.35
CA ASP A 179 -21.46 -0.37 3.27
C ASP A 179 -21.63 1.12 2.92
N ALA A 180 -20.73 1.98 3.38
CA ALA A 180 -20.66 3.39 2.99
C ALA A 180 -20.01 3.64 1.61
N GLY A 181 -19.64 2.57 0.88
CA GLY A 181 -19.07 2.63 -0.47
C GLY A 181 -17.54 2.75 -0.55
N ALA A 182 -16.81 2.73 0.57
CA ALA A 182 -15.36 2.69 0.58
C ALA A 182 -14.81 1.35 0.03
N ARG A 183 -13.49 1.28 -0.12
CA ARG A 183 -12.80 0.05 -0.50
C ARG A 183 -11.88 -0.38 0.63
N ALA A 184 -11.93 -1.67 0.98
CA ALA A 184 -11.00 -2.29 1.90
C ALA A 184 -10.07 -3.25 1.14
N ILE A 185 -8.80 -3.26 1.49
CA ILE A 185 -7.78 -4.17 0.94
C ILE A 185 -7.19 -4.92 2.12
N ILE A 186 -7.16 -6.24 2.02
CA ILE A 186 -6.52 -7.10 3.01
C ILE A 186 -5.14 -7.47 2.46
N GLY A 187 -4.10 -7.16 3.20
CA GLY A 187 -2.73 -7.59 2.92
C GLY A 187 -2.49 -9.04 3.36
N GLU A 188 -1.29 -9.55 3.10
CA GLU A 188 -0.78 -10.82 3.64
C GLU A 188 -1.64 -12.05 3.34
N SER A 189 -1.67 -12.46 2.06
CA SER A 189 -2.43 -13.66 1.65
C SER A 189 -2.01 -14.94 2.40
N VAL A 190 -0.79 -15.00 2.95
CA VAL A 190 -0.29 -16.09 3.80
C VAL A 190 -1.07 -16.25 5.12
N GLU A 191 -1.70 -15.18 5.60
CA GLU A 191 -2.54 -15.22 6.80
C GLU A 191 -3.83 -16.04 6.64
N TRP A 192 -4.15 -16.41 5.40
CA TRP A 192 -5.33 -17.21 5.05
C TRP A 192 -5.03 -18.70 4.89
N LEU A 193 -3.76 -19.12 5.03
CA LEU A 193 -3.37 -20.53 4.93
C LEU A 193 -4.20 -21.40 5.89
N GLY A 194 -4.88 -22.41 5.33
CA GLY A 194 -5.80 -23.28 6.05
C GLY A 194 -7.17 -22.66 6.38
N ALA A 195 -7.39 -21.38 6.04
CA ALA A 195 -8.64 -20.65 6.21
C ALA A 195 -9.18 -20.04 4.91
N GLU A 196 -8.51 -20.27 3.77
CA GLU A 196 -8.86 -19.76 2.44
C GLU A 196 -10.30 -20.08 2.05
N HIS A 197 -10.80 -21.27 2.45
CA HIS A 197 -12.17 -21.70 2.20
C HIS A 197 -13.21 -20.81 2.89
N LEU A 198 -12.89 -20.20 4.04
CA LEU A 198 -13.81 -19.30 4.75
C LEU A 198 -14.03 -18.00 3.95
N LEU A 199 -12.98 -17.49 3.34
CA LEU A 199 -13.05 -16.32 2.47
C LEU A 199 -13.69 -16.69 1.12
N ALA A 200 -13.28 -17.80 0.52
CA ALA A 200 -13.79 -18.29 -0.74
C ALA A 200 -15.29 -18.58 -0.73
N ASN A 201 -15.83 -19.12 0.37
CA ASN A 201 -17.26 -19.37 0.54
C ASN A 201 -18.13 -18.08 0.55
N ARG A 202 -17.50 -16.94 0.69
CA ARG A 202 -18.17 -15.62 0.70
C ARG A 202 -18.06 -14.91 -0.65
N ALA A 203 -17.35 -15.50 -1.60
CA ALA A 203 -17.20 -14.94 -2.93
C ALA A 203 -18.54 -14.91 -3.66
N VAL A 204 -18.81 -13.80 -4.36
CA VAL A 204 -20.08 -13.58 -5.09
C VAL A 204 -20.19 -14.42 -6.36
N THR A 205 -19.09 -15.00 -6.84
CA THR A 205 -19.06 -15.92 -7.98
C THR A 205 -18.16 -17.12 -7.72
N PRO A 206 -18.46 -18.29 -8.34
CA PRO A 206 -17.57 -19.45 -8.24
C PRO A 206 -16.16 -19.20 -8.77
N ALA A 207 -16.01 -18.42 -9.84
CA ALA A 207 -14.70 -18.05 -10.39
C ALA A 207 -13.88 -17.28 -9.38
N LEU A 208 -14.49 -16.36 -8.66
CA LEU A 208 -13.83 -15.61 -7.60
C LEU A 208 -13.44 -16.48 -6.41
N SER A 209 -14.33 -17.40 -6.00
CA SER A 209 -14.02 -18.39 -4.96
C SER A 209 -12.76 -19.18 -5.31
N GLN A 210 -12.65 -19.66 -6.54
CA GLN A 210 -11.45 -20.37 -7.02
C GLN A 210 -10.22 -19.47 -7.07
N ALA A 211 -10.34 -18.22 -7.51
CA ALA A 211 -9.23 -17.27 -7.56
C ALA A 211 -8.67 -16.94 -6.16
N ILE A 212 -9.53 -16.84 -5.14
CA ILE A 212 -9.11 -16.65 -3.75
C ILE A 212 -8.28 -17.85 -3.27
N ILE A 213 -8.77 -19.08 -3.47
CA ILE A 213 -8.05 -20.30 -3.09
C ILE A 213 -6.70 -20.34 -3.81
N ALA A 214 -6.70 -20.17 -5.12
CA ALA A 214 -5.48 -20.22 -5.93
C ALA A 214 -4.44 -19.15 -5.52
N ALA A 215 -4.89 -17.96 -5.10
CA ALA A 215 -3.97 -16.90 -4.64
C ALA A 215 -3.27 -17.28 -3.31
N VAL A 216 -3.95 -17.97 -2.41
CA VAL A 216 -3.36 -18.46 -1.15
C VAL A 216 -2.42 -19.63 -1.43
N GLU A 217 -2.87 -20.63 -2.20
CA GLU A 217 -2.07 -21.79 -2.59
C GLU A 217 -0.78 -21.40 -3.34
N ALA A 218 -0.84 -20.38 -4.21
CA ALA A 218 0.33 -19.89 -4.93
C ALA A 218 1.40 -19.31 -3.98
N LYS A 219 1.00 -18.71 -2.86
CA LYS A 219 1.94 -18.23 -1.84
C LYS A 219 2.54 -19.36 -1.02
N GLU A 220 1.74 -20.35 -0.69
CA GLU A 220 2.24 -21.56 -0.03
C GLU A 220 3.24 -22.29 -0.92
N GLN A 221 2.90 -22.50 -2.20
CA GLN A 221 3.79 -23.17 -3.15
C GLN A 221 5.10 -22.40 -3.35
N ALA A 222 5.06 -21.07 -3.45
CA ALA A 222 6.26 -20.26 -3.56
C ALA A 222 7.19 -20.40 -2.33
N ALA A 223 6.63 -20.55 -1.14
CA ALA A 223 7.41 -20.81 0.07
C ALA A 223 8.02 -22.24 0.06
N ILE A 224 7.24 -23.23 -0.34
CA ILE A 224 7.69 -24.61 -0.48
C ILE A 224 8.85 -24.69 -1.48
N ASP A 225 8.72 -24.06 -2.64
CA ASP A 225 9.75 -23.99 -3.69
C ASP A 225 11.04 -23.32 -3.19
N ALA A 226 10.90 -22.34 -2.28
CA ALA A 226 12.03 -21.67 -1.62
C ALA A 226 12.60 -22.46 -0.41
N GLY A 227 12.03 -23.61 -0.07
CA GLY A 227 12.44 -24.40 1.11
C GLY A 227 12.04 -23.77 2.43
N ILE A 228 11.01 -22.92 2.45
CA ILE A 228 10.50 -22.25 3.65
C ILE A 228 9.27 -22.99 4.16
N ASP A 229 9.32 -23.45 5.41
CA ASP A 229 8.14 -24.01 6.10
C ASP A 229 7.31 -22.87 6.71
N LEU A 230 6.18 -22.58 6.09
CA LEU A 230 5.22 -21.60 6.61
C LEU A 230 4.41 -22.14 7.78
N THR A 231 4.14 -23.45 7.82
CA THR A 231 3.26 -24.06 8.83
C THR A 231 3.89 -24.11 10.22
N GLY A 232 5.23 -24.10 10.30
CA GLY A 232 5.96 -24.04 11.57
C GLY A 232 6.14 -22.62 12.13
N ASN A 233 5.89 -21.59 11.34
CA ASN A 233 6.17 -20.21 11.69
C ASN A 233 4.92 -19.34 11.85
N ASN A 234 3.79 -19.75 11.25
CA ASN A 234 2.56 -18.96 11.26
C ASN A 234 1.31 -19.89 11.34
N PRO A 235 0.60 -19.96 12.48
CA PRO A 235 0.85 -19.26 13.74
C PRO A 235 2.08 -19.81 14.48
N GLY A 236 2.79 -18.91 15.18
CA GLY A 236 3.92 -19.31 16.02
C GLY A 236 3.52 -20.20 17.21
N PRO A 237 4.49 -20.91 17.83
CA PRO A 237 4.19 -21.87 18.92
C PRO A 237 3.39 -21.27 20.08
N THR A 238 3.61 -20.02 20.43
CA THR A 238 2.88 -19.30 21.49
C THR A 238 1.40 -19.11 21.12
N ASN A 239 1.12 -18.82 19.86
CA ASN A 239 -0.24 -18.65 19.36
C ASN A 239 -0.98 -20.00 19.32
N ILE A 240 -0.30 -21.07 18.92
CA ILE A 240 -0.86 -22.42 18.94
C ILE A 240 -1.18 -22.83 20.38
N ALA A 241 -0.28 -22.60 21.34
CA ALA A 241 -0.50 -22.87 22.74
C ALA A 241 -1.68 -22.08 23.34
N ALA A 242 -1.97 -20.91 22.79
CA ALA A 242 -3.13 -20.08 23.13
C ALA A 242 -4.42 -20.48 22.41
N GLY A 243 -4.41 -21.56 21.60
CA GLY A 243 -5.59 -22.07 20.89
C GLY A 243 -5.84 -21.46 19.51
N LEU A 244 -4.90 -20.72 18.95
CA LEU A 244 -4.94 -20.27 17.56
C LEU A 244 -4.47 -21.43 16.67
N ILE A 245 -5.37 -22.10 16.00
CA ILE A 245 -5.11 -23.35 15.26
C ILE A 245 -4.55 -23.09 13.85
N ASN A 246 -4.84 -21.91 13.32
CA ASN A 246 -4.28 -21.37 12.09
C ASN A 246 -4.00 -19.87 12.33
N THR A 247 -3.44 -19.19 11.37
CA THR A 247 -3.28 -17.74 11.39
C THR A 247 -4.59 -16.97 11.51
N GLY A 248 -5.58 -17.65 11.73
CA GLY A 248 -6.99 -17.49 12.01
C GLY A 248 -7.43 -16.32 12.85
N GLY A 249 -6.56 -15.43 13.23
CA GLY A 249 -6.95 -14.07 13.57
C GLY A 249 -7.73 -13.48 12.40
N GLN A 250 -7.30 -13.74 11.20
CA GLN A 250 -7.96 -13.30 9.97
C GLN A 250 -9.15 -14.19 9.58
N ALA A 251 -9.17 -15.47 9.94
CA ALA A 251 -10.35 -16.30 9.72
C ALA A 251 -11.59 -15.76 10.47
N LYS A 252 -11.41 -15.24 11.69
CA LYS A 252 -12.49 -14.53 12.40
C LYS A 252 -12.81 -13.17 11.79
N PHE A 253 -11.83 -12.49 11.25
CA PHE A 253 -12.00 -11.31 10.44
C PHE A 253 -12.86 -11.61 9.20
N ALA A 254 -12.57 -12.70 8.46
CA ALA A 254 -13.39 -13.15 7.36
C ALA A 254 -14.82 -13.51 7.75
N GLN A 255 -15.03 -14.01 8.96
CA GLN A 255 -16.39 -14.26 9.48
C GLN A 255 -17.15 -12.97 9.80
N ALA A 256 -16.44 -11.89 10.13
CA ALA A 256 -17.04 -10.59 10.42
C ALA A 256 -17.39 -9.81 9.14
N VAL A 257 -16.58 -9.92 8.06
CA VAL A 257 -16.85 -9.24 6.78
C VAL A 257 -18.00 -9.95 6.05
N GLN A 258 -19.16 -9.31 5.91
CA GLN A 258 -20.38 -9.96 5.39
C GLN A 258 -20.48 -9.97 3.86
N HIS A 259 -19.79 -9.07 3.15
CA HIS A 259 -19.93 -8.92 1.69
C HIS A 259 -18.59 -8.68 1.00
N ILE A 260 -18.06 -9.71 0.35
CA ILE A 260 -16.83 -9.62 -0.42
C ILE A 260 -17.16 -9.61 -1.92
N HIS A 261 -16.83 -8.51 -2.61
CA HIS A 261 -16.82 -8.46 -4.06
C HIS A 261 -15.37 -8.37 -4.53
N ALA A 262 -14.83 -9.39 -5.17
CA ALA A 262 -13.54 -9.29 -5.83
C ALA A 262 -13.76 -8.92 -7.30
N ARG A 263 -12.96 -8.01 -7.82
CA ARG A 263 -12.82 -7.74 -9.24
C ARG A 263 -11.50 -8.32 -9.73
N GLU A 264 -11.55 -9.08 -10.81
CA GLU A 264 -10.37 -9.27 -11.64
C GLU A 264 -10.02 -7.91 -12.25
N THR A 265 -8.87 -7.36 -11.88
CA THR A 265 -8.26 -6.30 -12.68
C THR A 265 -7.46 -6.99 -13.76
N GLY A 266 -8.00 -7.04 -14.98
CA GLY A 266 -7.22 -7.42 -16.14
C GLY A 266 -6.03 -6.48 -16.27
N SER A 267 -4.84 -6.98 -16.13
CA SER A 267 -3.63 -6.40 -16.65
C SER A 267 -2.75 -7.55 -17.15
N ASP A 268 -2.26 -7.35 -18.32
CA ASP A 268 -1.31 -8.20 -19.00
C ASP A 268 -0.13 -8.56 -18.08
N ASN A 269 0.14 -9.86 -17.99
CA ASN A 269 1.32 -10.53 -17.46
C ASN A 269 1.60 -10.54 -15.94
N ASP A 270 1.60 -11.78 -15.44
CA ASP A 270 2.39 -12.29 -14.33
C ASP A 270 2.05 -11.79 -12.90
N GLY A 271 0.89 -12.16 -12.45
CA GLY A 271 0.51 -12.07 -11.06
C GLY A 271 -0.96 -11.69 -10.91
N VAL A 272 -1.78 -12.64 -10.52
CA VAL A 272 -3.17 -12.36 -10.14
C VAL A 272 -3.15 -11.51 -8.88
N GLU A 273 -3.22 -10.19 -9.04
CA GLU A 273 -3.51 -9.28 -7.95
C GLU A 273 -5.01 -9.36 -7.70
N VAL A 274 -5.42 -10.18 -6.73
CA VAL A 274 -6.82 -10.24 -6.30
C VAL A 274 -7.10 -8.96 -5.52
N ARG A 275 -7.64 -7.95 -6.19
CA ARG A 275 -8.23 -6.79 -5.52
C ARG A 275 -9.63 -7.15 -5.10
N ILE A 276 -9.85 -7.26 -3.81
CA ILE A 276 -11.17 -7.51 -3.25
C ILE A 276 -11.88 -6.17 -3.09
N ASP A 277 -12.74 -5.83 -4.04
CA ASP A 277 -13.65 -4.68 -3.95
C ASP A 277 -14.91 -5.13 -3.22
N PHE A 278 -15.16 -4.58 -2.07
CA PHE A 278 -16.37 -4.83 -1.30
C PHE A 278 -17.49 -3.89 -1.80
N ARG A 279 -18.47 -4.41 -2.49
CA ARG A 279 -19.71 -3.68 -2.83
C ARG A 279 -20.92 -4.54 -2.55
N VAL A 280 -21.89 -3.96 -1.89
CA VAL A 280 -23.27 -4.51 -1.81
C VAL A 280 -24.03 -4.05 -3.03
N PRO A 281 -24.72 -4.93 -3.78
CA PRO A 281 -25.73 -4.47 -4.72
C PRO A 281 -26.91 -3.98 -3.88
N PHE A 282 -27.24 -2.69 -3.99
CA PHE A 282 -28.54 -2.22 -3.58
C PHE A 282 -29.57 -2.85 -4.51
N GLY A 283 -30.42 -3.74 -3.97
CA GLY A 283 -31.65 -4.17 -4.55
C GLY A 283 -32.77 -3.15 -4.29
#